data_d6a25eb787239c99f87e3a8bf7ede5e0
#
_entry.id   d6a25eb787239c99f87e3a8bf7ede5e0
#
_cell.length_a   1.000
_cell.length_b   1.000
_cell.length_c   1.000
_cell.angle_alpha   90.00
_cell.angle_beta   90.00
_cell.angle_gamma   90.00
#
_symmetry.space_group_name_H-M   'P 1'
#
loop_
_entity.id
_entity.type
_entity.pdbx_description
1 polymer ?
#
loop_
_entity_poly.entity_id
_entity_poly.type
_entity_poly.pdbx_seq_one_letter_code
_entity_poly.pdbx_strand_id
1 'polypeptide(L)'
;MSFPNRDAQILAHILEYCNRVEKTLSRFGREFDVFLDDQDYMDSVSMNLLQIGELAGKFSDAYVQKTKLQMDWRAIKNMRNMFAHDYGSMDKDRIWQTATEDVPALKAYCERALNEDF
;
A
#
# COMPACT_ATOMS: atom_id res chain seq x y z
N MET A 1 -9.06 4.21 25.40
CA MET A 1 -7.69 4.65 25.22
C MET A 1 -7.32 4.62 23.75
N SER A 2 -6.73 5.68 23.27
CA SER A 2 -6.29 5.74 21.88
C SER A 2 -4.96 5.01 21.69
N PHE A 3 -4.67 4.66 20.45
CA PHE A 3 -3.38 4.08 20.08
C PHE A 3 -2.29 5.15 20.12
N PRO A 4 -1.01 4.74 20.22
CA PRO A 4 0.08 5.69 20.14
C PRO A 4 0.00 6.55 18.89
N ASN A 5 0.43 7.81 18.98
CA ASN A 5 0.50 8.71 17.82
C ASN A 5 1.30 8.10 16.68
N ARG A 6 2.23 7.21 16.98
CA ARG A 6 3.02 6.52 15.97
C ARG A 6 2.15 5.73 15.00
N ASP A 7 1.14 5.01 15.49
CA ASP A 7 0.25 4.24 14.61
C ASP A 7 -0.55 5.18 13.69
N ALA A 8 -1.01 6.31 14.23
CA ALA A 8 -1.69 7.32 13.41
C ALA A 8 -0.77 7.89 12.35
N GLN A 9 0.50 8.16 12.70
CA GLN A 9 1.48 8.65 11.75
C GLN A 9 1.76 7.63 10.64
N ILE A 10 1.85 6.36 11.00
CA ILE A 10 2.04 5.29 10.01
C ILE A 10 0.85 5.24 9.04
N LEU A 11 -0.37 5.30 9.55
CA LEU A 11 -1.56 5.34 8.71
C LEU A 11 -1.54 6.53 7.76
N ALA A 12 -1.15 7.71 8.26
CA ALA A 12 -1.07 8.92 7.44
C ALA A 12 -0.04 8.77 6.31
N HIS A 13 1.10 8.15 6.61
CA HIS A 13 2.12 7.90 5.58
C HIS A 13 1.67 6.85 4.58
N ILE A 14 1.01 5.79 5.03
CA ILE A 14 0.45 4.79 4.10
C ILE A 14 -0.55 5.47 3.17
N LEU A 15 -1.42 6.31 3.72
CA LEU A 15 -2.41 7.06 2.93
C LEU A 15 -1.71 7.92 1.87
N GLU A 16 -0.62 8.60 2.24
CA GLU A 16 0.15 9.40 1.30
C GLU A 16 0.66 8.54 0.13
N TYR A 17 1.21 7.36 0.40
CA TYR A 17 1.68 6.48 -0.66
C TYR A 17 0.55 5.90 -1.49
N CYS A 18 -0.60 5.61 -0.91
CA CYS A 18 -1.79 5.23 -1.67
C CYS A 18 -2.17 6.33 -2.67
N ASN A 19 -2.15 7.58 -2.21
CA ASN A 19 -2.44 8.73 -3.08
C ASN A 19 -1.41 8.89 -4.19
N ARG A 20 -0.15 8.59 -3.92
CA ARG A 20 0.91 8.60 -4.94
C ARG A 20 0.68 7.53 -6.00
N VAL A 21 0.26 6.33 -5.60
CA VAL A 21 -0.09 5.28 -6.56
C VAL A 21 -1.21 5.75 -7.47
N GLU A 22 -2.28 6.31 -6.89
CA GLU A 22 -3.41 6.80 -7.69
C GLU A 22 -3.01 7.93 -8.63
N LYS A 23 -2.14 8.83 -8.17
CA LYS A 23 -1.62 9.91 -9.00
C LYS A 23 -0.81 9.37 -10.18
N THR A 24 0.00 8.35 -9.93
CA THR A 24 0.78 7.69 -10.98
C THR A 24 -0.14 7.04 -12.01
N LEU A 25 -1.18 6.33 -11.56
CA LEU A 25 -2.17 5.73 -12.45
C LEU A 25 -2.84 6.79 -13.33
N SER A 26 -3.19 7.94 -12.76
CA SER A 26 -3.79 9.04 -13.53
C SER A 26 -2.84 9.63 -14.53
N ARG A 27 -1.57 9.78 -14.15
CA ARG A 27 -0.55 10.39 -14.99
C ARG A 27 -0.21 9.55 -16.21
N PHE A 28 -0.01 8.25 -16.04
CA PHE A 28 0.41 7.35 -17.10
C PHE A 28 -0.75 6.72 -17.87
N GLY A 29 -1.93 6.66 -17.26
CA GLY A 29 -3.12 6.06 -17.85
C GLY A 29 -3.49 4.75 -17.17
N ARG A 30 -4.77 4.59 -16.87
CA ARG A 30 -5.31 3.43 -16.13
C ARG A 30 -5.59 2.26 -17.06
N GLU A 31 -4.61 1.90 -17.88
CA GLU A 31 -4.74 0.79 -18.81
C GLU A 31 -3.57 -0.17 -18.62
N PHE A 32 -3.89 -1.45 -18.50
CA PHE A 32 -2.90 -2.48 -18.25
C PHE A 32 -1.83 -2.55 -19.34
N ASP A 33 -2.23 -2.39 -20.61
CA ASP A 33 -1.29 -2.43 -21.71
C ASP A 33 -0.26 -1.31 -21.63
N VAL A 34 -0.67 -0.12 -21.19
CA VAL A 34 0.24 1.01 -20.99
C VAL A 34 1.21 0.70 -19.85
N PHE A 35 0.70 0.12 -18.77
CA PHE A 35 1.51 -0.28 -17.64
C PHE A 35 2.57 -1.32 -18.03
N LEU A 36 2.19 -2.31 -18.83
CA LEU A 36 3.10 -3.37 -19.27
C LEU A 36 4.26 -2.82 -20.13
N ASP A 37 3.99 -1.81 -20.93
CA ASP A 37 4.96 -1.29 -21.91
C ASP A 37 5.86 -0.20 -21.35
N ASP A 38 5.58 0.30 -20.15
CA ASP A 38 6.31 1.44 -19.59
C ASP A 38 7.00 1.06 -18.29
N GLN A 39 8.32 0.85 -18.35
CA GLN A 39 9.10 0.47 -17.17
C GLN A 39 9.08 1.55 -16.09
N ASP A 40 9.06 2.82 -16.47
CA ASP A 40 8.99 3.91 -15.51
C ASP A 40 7.68 3.90 -14.73
N TYR A 41 6.58 3.60 -15.43
CA TYR A 41 5.27 3.44 -14.80
C TYR A 41 5.32 2.31 -13.77
N MET A 42 5.81 1.15 -14.19
CA MET A 42 5.90 -0.02 -13.34
C MET A 42 6.78 0.22 -12.11
N ASP A 43 7.94 0.86 -12.32
CA ASP A 43 8.87 1.15 -11.22
C ASP A 43 8.28 2.13 -10.22
N SER A 44 7.57 3.16 -10.68
CA SER A 44 6.94 4.15 -9.82
C SER A 44 5.87 3.51 -8.93
N VAL A 45 4.99 2.71 -9.52
CA VAL A 45 3.96 2.00 -8.76
C VAL A 45 4.60 1.06 -7.74
N SER A 46 5.58 0.28 -8.18
CA SER A 46 6.22 -0.75 -7.35
C SER A 46 6.97 -0.16 -6.17
N MET A 47 7.66 0.97 -6.37
CA MET A 47 8.36 1.65 -5.28
C MET A 47 7.39 2.11 -4.20
N ASN A 48 6.24 2.66 -4.59
CA ASN A 48 5.23 3.09 -3.62
C ASN A 48 4.62 1.91 -2.88
N LEU A 49 4.39 0.78 -3.57
CA LEU A 49 3.87 -0.43 -2.91
C LEU A 49 4.90 -1.00 -1.92
N LEU A 50 6.18 -0.95 -2.26
CA LEU A 50 7.25 -1.36 -1.34
C LEU A 50 7.21 -0.52 -0.07
N GLN A 51 7.07 0.79 -0.20
CA GLN A 51 7.01 1.70 0.94
C GLN A 51 5.78 1.44 1.81
N ILE A 52 4.65 1.13 1.21
CA ILE A 52 3.45 0.76 1.96
C ILE A 52 3.72 -0.49 2.80
N GLY A 53 4.35 -1.50 2.19
CA GLY A 53 4.71 -2.72 2.91
C GLY A 53 5.67 -2.48 4.07
N GLU A 54 6.67 -1.61 3.85
CA GLU A 54 7.63 -1.22 4.88
C GLU A 54 6.94 -0.57 6.07
N LEU A 55 6.03 0.35 5.81
CA LEU A 55 5.27 1.06 6.84
C LEU A 55 4.34 0.12 7.62
N ALA A 56 3.67 -0.78 6.92
CA ALA A 56 2.75 -1.72 7.56
C ALA A 56 3.45 -2.61 8.60
N GLY A 57 4.74 -2.85 8.41
CA GLY A 57 5.54 -3.64 9.36
C GLY A 57 5.90 -2.91 10.65
N LYS A 58 5.57 -1.62 10.75
CA LYS A 58 5.96 -0.77 11.88
C LYS A 58 4.84 -0.48 12.88
N PHE A 59 3.63 -0.94 12.62
CA PHE A 59 2.53 -0.77 13.57
C PHE A 59 2.82 -1.45 14.90
N SER A 60 2.26 -0.89 15.98
CA SER A 60 2.33 -1.54 17.28
C SER A 60 1.58 -2.88 17.24
N ASP A 61 2.00 -3.82 18.10
CA ASP A 61 1.32 -5.10 18.21
C ASP A 61 -0.15 -4.93 18.63
N ALA A 62 -0.43 -3.96 19.50
CA ALA A 62 -1.78 -3.68 19.94
C ALA A 62 -2.68 -3.27 18.78
N TYR A 63 -2.19 -2.42 17.89
CA TYR A 63 -2.96 -1.98 16.73
C TYR A 63 -3.21 -3.13 15.74
N VAL A 64 -2.17 -3.92 15.49
CA VAL A 64 -2.29 -5.09 14.60
C VAL A 64 -3.34 -6.06 15.14
N GLN A 65 -3.30 -6.37 16.43
CA GLN A 65 -4.24 -7.31 17.05
C GLN A 65 -5.68 -6.80 17.01
N LYS A 66 -5.87 -5.50 17.26
CA LYS A 66 -7.21 -4.91 17.24
C LYS A 66 -7.81 -4.90 15.82
N THR A 67 -7.01 -4.71 14.81
CA THR A 67 -7.50 -4.48 13.45
C THR A 67 -7.32 -5.66 12.51
N LYS A 68 -6.84 -6.79 13.00
CA LYS A 68 -6.50 -7.95 12.15
C LYS A 68 -7.69 -8.52 11.36
N LEU A 69 -8.91 -8.32 11.82
CA LEU A 69 -10.11 -8.78 11.10
C LEU A 69 -10.54 -7.78 10.03
N GLN A 70 -10.03 -6.57 10.08
CA GLN A 70 -10.36 -5.52 9.11
C GLN A 70 -9.33 -5.41 7.99
N MET A 71 -8.06 -5.71 8.31
CA MET A 71 -6.97 -5.55 7.36
C MET A 71 -5.91 -6.62 7.58
N ASP A 72 -5.49 -7.26 6.50
CA ASP A 72 -4.41 -8.27 6.54
C ASP A 72 -3.06 -7.57 6.49
N TRP A 73 -2.60 -7.09 7.66
CA TRP A 73 -1.32 -6.38 7.76
C TRP A 73 -0.13 -7.27 7.43
N ARG A 74 -0.24 -8.58 7.66
CA ARG A 74 0.84 -9.52 7.32
C ARG A 74 1.05 -9.57 5.80
N ALA A 75 -0.02 -9.65 5.03
CA ALA A 75 0.07 -9.67 3.58
C ALA A 75 0.64 -8.35 3.04
N ILE A 76 0.20 -7.22 3.61
CA ILE A 76 0.69 -5.90 3.18
C ILE A 76 2.17 -5.76 3.53
N LYS A 77 2.56 -6.13 4.75
CA LYS A 77 3.96 -6.10 5.17
C LYS A 77 4.84 -6.95 4.25
N ASN A 78 4.33 -8.09 3.80
CA ASN A 78 5.08 -9.01 2.95
C ASN A 78 5.39 -8.44 1.56
N MET A 79 4.63 -7.43 1.12
CA MET A 79 4.91 -6.76 -0.16
C MET A 79 6.32 -6.18 -0.19
N ARG A 80 6.80 -5.67 0.93
CA ARG A 80 8.16 -5.13 1.01
C ARG A 80 9.20 -6.18 0.59
N ASN A 81 9.08 -7.39 1.08
CA ASN A 81 10.02 -8.47 0.75
C ASN A 81 9.91 -8.87 -0.72
N MET A 82 8.69 -8.96 -1.23
CA MET A 82 8.45 -9.33 -2.63
C MET A 82 9.08 -8.30 -3.57
N PHE A 83 8.82 -7.02 -3.36
CA PHE A 83 9.37 -5.97 -4.23
C PHE A 83 10.87 -5.78 -4.04
N ALA A 84 11.40 -6.00 -2.84
CA ALA A 84 12.83 -5.82 -2.59
C ALA A 84 13.67 -6.96 -3.17
N HIS A 85 13.15 -8.20 -3.17
CA HIS A 85 13.95 -9.38 -3.53
C HIS A 85 13.51 -10.06 -4.81
N ASP A 86 12.24 -9.94 -5.20
CA ASP A 86 11.68 -10.71 -6.30
C ASP A 86 11.08 -9.84 -7.41
N TYR A 87 11.33 -8.54 -7.40
CA TYR A 87 10.69 -7.60 -8.32
C TYR A 87 10.82 -8.03 -9.79
N GLY A 88 11.99 -8.45 -10.22
CA GLY A 88 12.24 -8.84 -11.60
C GLY A 88 11.46 -10.07 -12.06
N SER A 89 10.98 -10.90 -11.12
CA SER A 89 10.24 -12.12 -11.42
C SER A 89 8.75 -12.03 -11.00
N MET A 90 8.30 -10.87 -10.50
CA MET A 90 6.92 -10.72 -10.08
C MET A 90 5.97 -10.69 -11.27
N ASP A 91 4.79 -11.29 -11.07
CA ASP A 91 3.73 -11.25 -12.05
C ASP A 91 3.18 -9.82 -12.16
N LYS A 92 3.26 -9.26 -13.35
CA LYS A 92 2.82 -7.89 -13.63
C LYS A 92 1.32 -7.71 -13.46
N ASP A 93 0.53 -8.74 -13.76
CA ASP A 93 -0.92 -8.75 -13.51
C ASP A 93 -1.20 -8.53 -12.04
N ARG A 94 -0.42 -9.17 -11.18
CA ARG A 94 -0.60 -9.07 -9.73
C ARG A 94 -0.24 -7.68 -9.21
N ILE A 95 0.85 -7.09 -9.73
CA ILE A 95 1.22 -5.72 -9.35
C ILE A 95 0.09 -4.76 -9.76
N TRP A 96 -0.42 -4.93 -10.96
CA TRP A 96 -1.52 -4.10 -11.48
C TRP A 96 -2.78 -4.25 -10.63
N GLN A 97 -3.15 -5.48 -10.30
CA GLN A 97 -4.32 -5.76 -9.46
C GLN A 97 -4.16 -5.10 -8.08
N THR A 98 -2.99 -5.21 -7.47
CA THR A 98 -2.72 -4.59 -6.19
C THR A 98 -2.90 -3.07 -6.28
N ALA A 99 -2.35 -2.45 -7.31
CA ALA A 99 -2.41 -1.00 -7.47
C ALA A 99 -3.82 -0.50 -7.75
N THR A 100 -4.62 -1.25 -8.51
CA THR A 100 -5.94 -0.78 -8.95
C THR A 100 -7.09 -1.23 -8.07
N GLU A 101 -6.92 -2.30 -7.29
CA GLU A 101 -7.97 -2.85 -6.44
C GLU A 101 -7.63 -2.76 -4.95
N ASP A 102 -6.45 -3.21 -4.54
CA ASP A 102 -6.09 -3.28 -3.12
C ASP A 102 -5.75 -1.90 -2.56
N VAL A 103 -5.07 -1.06 -3.33
CA VAL A 103 -4.69 0.28 -2.88
C VAL A 103 -5.92 1.16 -2.60
N PRO A 104 -6.95 1.22 -3.46
CA PRO A 104 -8.16 1.96 -3.12
C PRO A 104 -8.83 1.49 -1.84
N ALA A 105 -8.87 0.17 -1.60
CA ALA A 105 -9.45 -0.38 -0.38
C ALA A 105 -8.63 0.01 0.85
N LEU A 106 -7.30 -0.05 0.75
CA LEU A 106 -6.40 0.36 1.83
C LEU A 106 -6.52 1.86 2.10
N LYS A 107 -6.62 2.66 1.06
CA LYS A 107 -6.82 4.10 1.20
C LYS A 107 -8.09 4.41 1.98
N ALA A 108 -9.20 3.78 1.62
CA ALA A 108 -10.48 3.98 2.30
C ALA A 108 -10.37 3.57 3.77
N TYR A 109 -9.68 2.47 4.05
CA TYR A 109 -9.44 2.03 5.43
C TYR A 109 -8.67 3.09 6.22
N CYS A 110 -7.57 3.60 5.66
CA CYS A 110 -6.74 4.59 6.35
C CYS A 110 -7.52 5.88 6.65
N GLU A 111 -8.30 6.35 5.68
CA GLU A 111 -9.11 7.55 5.87
C GLU A 111 -10.12 7.37 7.00
N ARG A 112 -10.80 6.23 7.03
CA ARG A 112 -11.77 5.93 8.09
C ARG A 112 -11.09 5.78 9.44
N ALA A 113 -9.99 5.02 9.50
CA ALA A 113 -9.28 4.75 10.76
C ALA A 113 -8.73 6.03 11.37
N LEU A 114 -8.19 6.94 10.57
CA LEU A 114 -7.67 8.22 11.06
C LEU A 114 -8.78 9.10 11.65
N ASN A 115 -10.01 8.97 11.14
CA ASN A 115 -11.14 9.73 11.66
C ASN A 115 -11.77 9.08 12.90
N GLU A 116 -11.79 7.75 12.97
CA GLU A 116 -12.56 7.02 13.99
C GLU A 116 -11.70 6.50 15.15
N ASP A 117 -10.44 6.15 14.89
CA ASP A 117 -9.59 5.48 15.87
C ASP A 117 -8.67 6.43 16.64
N PHE A 118 -8.56 7.68 16.21
CA PHE A 118 -7.59 8.62 16.78
C PHE A 118 -8.13 10.00 17.07
#